data_2f9e38448cd86d3626a2a3700bbad355
#
_entry.id   2f9e38448cd86d3626a2a3700bbad355
#
_cell.length_a   1.000
_cell.length_b   1.000
_cell.length_c   1.000
_cell.angle_alpha   90.00
_cell.angle_beta   90.00
_cell.angle_gamma   90.00
#
_symmetry.space_group_name_H-M   'P 1'
#
loop_
_entity.id
_entity.type
_entity.pdbx_description
1 polymer ?
#
loop_
_entity_poly.entity_id
_entity_poly.type
_entity_poly.pdbx_seq_one_letter_code
_entity_poly.pdbx_strand_id
1 'polypeptide(L)'
;VTESRYELWEFDEPGEGDGERPRIFYPHVTATRTTQWERGNDPMTQFALTRYTNQAGEFDAFGRPLVQTTIACPRGWRATTDRPVEAYLSTSSKTIYATPLSEEHYIHTRAATTTTYELLHTENKRLNEVVAMVGSPEHLRLIGHGINYYDGDAFVGLPVGQVGQFGALTRSETL
;
A
#
# COMPACT_ATOMS: atom_id res chain seq x y z
N VAL A 1 19.70 -1.00 -7.88
CA VAL A 1 19.59 0.31 -7.22
C VAL A 1 18.18 0.47 -6.72
N THR A 2 18.02 0.88 -5.45
CA THR A 2 16.71 1.19 -4.85
C THR A 2 16.75 2.64 -4.36
N GLU A 3 15.71 3.38 -4.71
CA GLU A 3 15.52 4.79 -4.34
C GLU A 3 14.16 4.93 -3.67
N SER A 4 14.06 5.72 -2.61
CA SER A 4 12.83 5.92 -1.85
C SER A 4 12.48 7.40 -1.75
N ARG A 5 11.19 7.68 -1.86
CA ARG A 5 10.60 8.99 -1.60
C ARG A 5 9.93 8.94 -0.23
N TYR A 6 10.23 9.94 0.59
CA TYR A 6 9.67 10.10 1.92
C TYR A 6 8.79 11.35 1.96
N GLU A 7 7.75 11.29 2.78
CA GLU A 7 6.97 12.45 3.23
C GLU A 7 6.98 12.49 4.75
N LEU A 8 6.89 13.70 5.30
CA LEU A 8 6.80 13.94 6.74
C LEU A 8 5.38 14.34 7.08
N TRP A 9 4.76 13.62 8.01
CA TRP A 9 3.51 14.06 8.63
C TRP A 9 3.79 14.66 9.99
N GLU A 10 3.17 15.79 10.27
CA GLU A 10 3.09 16.31 11.62
C GLU A 10 2.03 15.50 12.36
N PHE A 11 2.49 14.70 13.34
CA PHE A 11 1.63 13.77 14.07
C PHE A 11 0.91 14.48 15.22
N ASP A 12 1.58 15.46 15.83
CA ASP A 12 1.09 16.16 17.00
C ASP A 12 1.54 17.62 16.96
N GLU A 13 0.57 18.52 16.79
CA GLU A 13 0.80 19.96 16.83
C GLU A 13 0.57 20.44 18.26
N PRO A 14 1.56 21.14 18.89
CA PRO A 14 1.40 21.69 20.23
C PRO A 14 0.20 22.62 20.28
N GLY A 15 -0.71 22.40 21.25
CA GLY A 15 -1.84 23.29 21.48
C GLY A 15 -1.44 24.63 22.08
N GLU A 16 -2.34 25.62 22.02
CA GLU A 16 -2.17 26.89 22.75
C GLU A 16 -2.05 26.57 24.25
N GLY A 17 -0.88 26.78 24.84
CA GLY A 17 -0.61 26.54 26.27
C GLY A 17 0.37 25.41 26.58
N ASP A 18 0.76 24.60 25.60
CA ASP A 18 1.72 23.49 25.76
C ASP A 18 3.20 23.97 25.89
N GLY A 19 3.44 25.27 25.83
CA GLY A 19 4.79 25.84 25.94
C GLY A 19 5.68 25.50 24.75
N GLU A 20 6.97 25.29 25.00
CA GLU A 20 7.97 24.92 23.96
C GLU A 20 7.97 23.41 23.68
N ARG A 21 6.84 22.71 23.74
CA ARG A 21 6.80 21.29 23.39
C ARG A 21 7.22 21.07 21.93
N PRO A 22 8.20 20.16 21.64
CA PRO A 22 8.63 19.93 20.27
C PRO A 22 7.52 19.30 19.44
N ARG A 23 7.44 19.70 18.17
CA ARG A 23 6.55 19.08 17.19
C ARG A 23 7.01 17.65 16.90
N ILE A 24 6.06 16.73 16.78
CA ILE A 24 6.34 15.33 16.48
C ILE A 24 6.01 15.06 15.01
N PHE A 25 7.03 14.64 14.27
CA PHE A 25 6.90 14.28 12.85
C PHE A 25 7.07 12.78 12.68
N TYR A 26 6.27 12.22 11.80
CA TYR A 26 6.36 10.83 11.38
C TYR A 26 6.79 10.75 9.92
N PRO A 27 8.00 10.26 9.62
CA PRO A 27 8.45 10.03 8.25
C PRO A 27 7.88 8.70 7.73
N HIS A 28 7.31 8.70 6.53
CA HIS A 28 6.89 7.47 5.87
C HIS A 28 7.26 7.47 4.39
N VAL A 29 7.46 6.24 3.88
CA VAL A 29 7.80 6.01 2.48
C VAL A 29 6.53 6.09 1.65
N THR A 30 6.48 7.02 0.71
CA THR A 30 5.35 7.17 -0.22
C THR A 30 5.60 6.52 -1.57
N ALA A 31 6.85 6.34 -1.96
CA ALA A 31 7.21 5.64 -3.18
C ALA A 31 8.61 5.02 -3.09
N THR A 32 8.77 3.89 -3.74
CA THR A 32 10.08 3.25 -3.94
C THR A 32 10.25 2.91 -5.41
N ARG A 33 11.43 3.18 -5.97
CA ARG A 33 11.84 2.76 -7.31
C ARG A 33 12.97 1.75 -7.19
N THR A 34 12.78 0.56 -7.70
CA THR A 34 13.84 -0.46 -7.82
C THR A 34 14.23 -0.60 -9.27
N THR A 35 15.53 -0.43 -9.57
CA THR A 35 16.10 -0.60 -10.90
C THR A 35 17.11 -1.73 -10.88
N GLN A 36 16.88 -2.77 -11.69
CA GLN A 36 17.78 -3.90 -11.87
C GLN A 36 18.55 -3.71 -13.18
N TRP A 37 19.86 -3.53 -13.06
CA TRP A 37 20.76 -3.40 -14.19
C TRP A 37 21.19 -4.78 -14.66
N GLU A 38 20.75 -5.15 -15.85
CA GLU A 38 21.26 -6.29 -16.59
C GLU A 38 22.36 -5.85 -17.54
N ARG A 39 22.95 -6.80 -18.26
CA ARG A 39 23.90 -6.49 -19.33
C ARG A 39 23.14 -5.88 -20.51
N GLY A 40 22.99 -4.56 -20.52
CA GLY A 40 22.27 -3.84 -21.57
C GLY A 40 21.95 -2.40 -21.16
N ASN A 41 21.40 -1.63 -22.09
CA ASN A 41 21.12 -0.21 -21.91
C ASN A 41 19.68 0.08 -21.39
N ASP A 42 18.85 -0.93 -21.22
CA ASP A 42 17.46 -0.79 -20.77
C ASP A 42 17.19 -1.65 -19.53
N PRO A 43 17.46 -1.12 -18.33
CA PRO A 43 17.28 -1.84 -17.09
C PRO A 43 15.81 -2.07 -16.76
N MET A 44 15.48 -3.20 -16.14
CA MET A 44 14.16 -3.43 -15.56
C MET A 44 13.90 -2.46 -14.42
N THR A 45 12.71 -1.90 -14.39
CA THR A 45 12.32 -0.94 -13.35
C THR A 45 10.95 -1.29 -12.78
N GLN A 46 10.86 -1.22 -11.46
CA GLN A 46 9.63 -1.42 -10.72
C GLN A 46 9.43 -0.26 -9.74
N PHE A 47 8.21 0.25 -9.67
CA PHE A 47 7.77 1.20 -8.66
C PHE A 47 6.86 0.50 -7.64
N ALA A 48 7.02 0.85 -6.37
CA ALA A 48 6.03 0.59 -5.34
C ALA A 48 5.55 1.95 -4.81
N LEU A 49 4.25 2.18 -4.87
CA LEU A 49 3.61 3.44 -4.50
C LEU A 49 2.69 3.19 -3.32
N THR A 50 2.86 3.94 -2.26
CA THR A 50 1.93 3.96 -1.12
C THR A 50 1.09 5.24 -1.16
N ARG A 51 1.67 6.33 -1.66
CA ARG A 51 0.94 7.55 -1.97
C ARG A 51 1.08 7.87 -3.46
N TYR A 52 0.00 7.92 -4.20
CA TYR A 52 -0.06 8.26 -5.61
C TYR A 52 -0.98 9.46 -5.90
N THR A 53 -1.78 9.87 -4.91
CA THR A 53 -2.60 11.10 -4.95
C THR A 53 -2.41 11.86 -3.65
N ASN A 54 -2.92 13.07 -3.55
CA ASN A 54 -2.98 13.84 -2.29
C ASN A 54 -4.29 13.60 -1.53
N GLN A 55 -4.91 12.43 -1.73
CA GLN A 55 -6.17 12.10 -1.07
C GLN A 55 -5.93 11.52 0.33
N ALA A 56 -6.79 11.90 1.26
CA ALA A 56 -6.86 11.26 2.56
C ALA A 56 -7.29 9.79 2.41
N GLY A 57 -6.73 8.88 3.22
CA GLY A 57 -7.11 7.47 3.26
C GLY A 57 -6.14 6.51 2.61
N GLU A 58 -4.95 6.96 2.21
CA GLU A 58 -3.85 6.08 1.75
C GLU A 58 -3.09 5.47 2.93
N PHE A 59 -3.09 6.16 4.06
CA PHE A 59 -2.59 5.70 5.36
C PHE A 59 -3.67 5.86 6.42
N ASP A 60 -3.62 5.04 7.45
CA ASP A 60 -4.48 5.20 8.62
C ASP A 60 -3.84 6.11 9.69
N ALA A 61 -4.56 6.30 10.81
CA ALA A 61 -4.10 7.13 11.93
C ALA A 61 -2.80 6.64 12.59
N PHE A 62 -2.40 5.40 12.37
CA PHE A 62 -1.14 4.82 12.87
C PHE A 62 -0.01 4.89 11.83
N GLY A 63 -0.22 5.57 10.70
CA GLY A 63 0.74 5.64 9.60
C GLY A 63 0.91 4.34 8.82
N ARG A 64 -0.05 3.39 8.93
CA ARG A 64 -0.01 2.13 8.18
C ARG A 64 -0.60 2.32 6.80
N PRO A 65 0.03 1.77 5.76
CA PRO A 65 -0.50 1.90 4.40
C PRO A 65 -1.79 1.09 4.25
N LEU A 66 -2.85 1.74 3.78
CA LEU A 66 -4.13 1.10 3.45
C LEU A 66 -4.18 0.63 2.01
N VAL A 67 -3.45 1.29 1.12
CA VAL A 67 -3.36 0.94 -0.29
C VAL A 67 -1.89 0.98 -0.73
N GLN A 68 -1.44 -0.08 -1.38
CA GLN A 68 -0.11 -0.15 -1.97
C GLN A 68 -0.22 -0.63 -3.42
N THR A 69 0.46 0.06 -4.34
CA THR A 69 0.45 -0.27 -5.75
C THR A 69 1.87 -0.55 -6.24
N THR A 70 2.05 -1.67 -6.90
CA THR A 70 3.30 -2.05 -7.55
C THR A 70 3.13 -1.94 -9.06
N ILE A 71 4.07 -1.27 -9.74
CA ILE A 71 4.07 -1.06 -11.19
C ILE A 71 5.40 -1.55 -11.76
N ALA A 72 5.39 -2.66 -12.48
CA ALA A 72 6.53 -3.11 -13.28
C ALA A 72 6.46 -2.44 -14.65
N CYS A 73 7.52 -1.73 -14.99
CA CYS A 73 7.60 -0.96 -16.23
C CYS A 73 8.03 -1.86 -17.40
N PRO A 74 7.39 -1.74 -18.57
CA PRO A 74 7.83 -2.41 -19.79
C PRO A 74 9.17 -1.87 -20.27
N ARG A 75 9.82 -2.58 -21.17
CA ARG A 75 11.04 -2.10 -21.83
C ARG A 75 10.76 -0.79 -22.59
N GLY A 76 11.72 0.11 -22.63
CA GLY A 76 11.59 1.39 -23.34
C GLY A 76 10.69 2.43 -22.67
N TRP A 77 10.15 2.18 -21.48
CA TRP A 77 9.25 3.13 -20.80
C TRP A 77 9.83 4.53 -20.55
N ARG A 78 11.16 4.63 -20.55
CA ARG A 78 11.88 5.92 -20.37
C ARG A 78 11.98 6.77 -21.64
N ALA A 79 11.66 6.20 -22.79
CA ALA A 79 11.69 6.95 -24.04
C ALA A 79 10.70 8.13 -23.96
N THR A 80 11.21 9.34 -24.18
CA THR A 80 10.42 10.58 -24.00
C THR A 80 9.46 10.84 -25.16
N THR A 81 9.72 10.25 -26.32
CA THR A 81 8.97 10.49 -27.57
C THR A 81 7.85 9.51 -27.77
N ASP A 82 8.05 8.25 -27.43
CA ASP A 82 7.10 7.18 -27.71
C ASP A 82 6.50 6.60 -26.41
N ARG A 83 5.26 6.18 -26.49
CA ARG A 83 4.61 5.40 -25.44
C ARG A 83 5.00 3.95 -25.60
N PRO A 84 5.30 3.20 -24.52
CA PRO A 84 5.56 1.78 -24.64
C PRO A 84 4.32 1.06 -25.21
N VAL A 85 4.53 0.19 -26.19
CA VAL A 85 3.47 -0.65 -26.76
C VAL A 85 3.03 -1.70 -25.76
N GLU A 86 3.99 -2.26 -25.01
CA GLU A 86 3.73 -3.24 -23.96
C GLU A 86 3.05 -2.60 -22.75
N ALA A 87 2.18 -3.39 -22.10
CA ALA A 87 1.50 -2.97 -20.90
C ALA A 87 2.46 -2.86 -19.70
N TYR A 88 2.16 -1.94 -18.78
CA TYR A 88 2.72 -1.99 -17.44
C TYR A 88 2.01 -3.09 -16.65
N LEU A 89 2.76 -3.95 -15.98
CA LEU A 89 2.19 -4.94 -15.09
C LEU A 89 2.01 -4.29 -13.70
N SER A 90 0.77 -4.02 -13.36
CA SER A 90 0.47 -3.28 -12.14
C SER A 90 -0.55 -4.02 -11.28
N THR A 91 -0.25 -4.11 -9.98
CA THR A 91 -1.15 -4.66 -8.97
C THR A 91 -1.33 -3.64 -7.84
N SER A 92 -2.56 -3.54 -7.34
CA SER A 92 -2.90 -2.68 -6.20
C SER A 92 -3.53 -3.53 -5.10
N SER A 93 -2.97 -3.46 -3.89
CA SER A 93 -3.46 -4.18 -2.72
C SER A 93 -4.06 -3.20 -1.72
N LYS A 94 -5.31 -3.47 -1.33
CA LYS A 94 -6.01 -2.75 -0.26
C LYS A 94 -6.03 -3.61 0.99
N THR A 95 -5.56 -3.05 2.12
CA THR A 95 -5.51 -3.73 3.42
C THR A 95 -6.47 -3.04 4.40
N ILE A 96 -7.25 -3.85 5.12
CA ILE A 96 -8.02 -3.43 6.29
C ILE A 96 -7.39 -4.10 7.50
N TYR A 97 -7.03 -3.32 8.50
CA TYR A 97 -6.42 -3.83 9.72
C TYR A 97 -7.48 -4.17 10.77
N ALA A 98 -7.21 -5.21 11.56
CA ALA A 98 -8.05 -5.58 12.68
C ALA A 98 -7.92 -4.57 13.82
N THR A 99 -9.05 -4.35 14.51
CA THR A 99 -9.14 -3.48 15.69
C THR A 99 -9.06 -4.33 16.96
N PRO A 100 -8.24 -3.95 17.94
CA PRO A 100 -8.19 -4.62 19.24
C PRO A 100 -9.55 -4.56 19.95
N LEU A 101 -9.93 -5.64 20.63
CA LEU A 101 -11.13 -5.69 21.47
C LEU A 101 -11.02 -4.82 22.73
N SER A 102 -9.80 -4.52 23.16
CA SER A 102 -9.51 -3.65 24.30
C SER A 102 -8.35 -2.72 23.98
N GLU A 103 -8.43 -1.49 24.43
CA GLU A 103 -7.35 -0.49 24.30
C GLU A 103 -6.08 -0.88 25.09
N GLU A 104 -6.20 -1.80 26.05
CA GLU A 104 -5.06 -2.36 26.78
C GLU A 104 -4.14 -3.22 25.89
N HIS A 105 -4.68 -3.70 24.75
CA HIS A 105 -3.94 -4.55 23.81
C HIS A 105 -3.47 -3.73 22.61
N TYR A 106 -2.22 -3.30 22.64
CA TYR A 106 -1.63 -2.52 21.56
C TYR A 106 -1.24 -3.42 20.37
N ILE A 107 -2.24 -4.03 19.68
CA ILE A 107 -2.05 -4.90 18.52
C ILE A 107 -2.70 -4.26 17.30
N HIS A 108 -1.95 -3.43 16.58
CA HIS A 108 -2.45 -2.69 15.44
C HIS A 108 -1.92 -3.18 14.08
N THR A 109 -1.05 -4.21 14.04
CA THR A 109 -0.38 -4.66 12.80
C THR A 109 -1.04 -5.84 12.11
N ARG A 110 -2.19 -6.30 12.57
CA ARG A 110 -2.88 -7.48 12.04
C ARG A 110 -3.80 -7.11 10.89
N ALA A 111 -3.49 -7.57 9.68
CA ALA A 111 -4.37 -7.39 8.52
C ALA A 111 -5.58 -8.30 8.62
N ALA A 112 -6.78 -7.75 8.75
CA ALA A 112 -8.04 -8.51 8.75
C ALA A 112 -8.41 -8.96 7.34
N THR A 113 -8.32 -8.04 6.35
CA THR A 113 -8.55 -8.38 4.95
C THR A 113 -7.49 -7.77 4.06
N THR A 114 -7.15 -8.48 2.99
CA THR A 114 -6.30 -7.97 1.92
C THR A 114 -6.99 -8.26 0.60
N THR A 115 -7.23 -7.21 -0.19
CA THR A 115 -7.84 -7.34 -1.52
C THR A 115 -6.85 -6.88 -2.56
N THR A 116 -6.55 -7.73 -3.53
CA THR A 116 -5.57 -7.43 -4.58
C THR A 116 -6.28 -7.29 -5.92
N TYR A 117 -5.95 -6.22 -6.61
CA TYR A 117 -6.46 -5.90 -7.94
C TYR A 117 -5.32 -5.83 -8.94
N GLU A 118 -5.60 -6.20 -10.17
CA GLU A 118 -4.78 -5.91 -11.34
C GLU A 118 -5.28 -4.63 -12.00
N LEU A 119 -4.38 -3.79 -12.47
CA LEU A 119 -4.70 -2.59 -13.24
C LEU A 119 -4.70 -2.94 -14.72
N LEU A 120 -5.83 -2.69 -15.40
CA LEU A 120 -6.05 -3.00 -16.80
C LEU A 120 -5.83 -1.78 -17.70
N HIS A 121 -5.65 -2.01 -19.01
CA HIS A 121 -5.57 -0.97 -20.05
C HIS A 121 -4.37 -0.02 -19.85
N THR A 122 -3.22 -0.58 -19.49
CA THR A 122 -1.98 0.16 -19.24
C THR A 122 -1.04 0.25 -20.45
N GLU A 123 -1.38 -0.42 -21.56
CA GLU A 123 -0.67 -0.36 -22.84
C GLU A 123 -0.79 1.01 -23.49
N ASN A 124 0.23 1.39 -24.24
CA ASN A 124 0.31 2.71 -24.94
C ASN A 124 0.14 3.92 -24.02
N LYS A 125 0.54 3.79 -22.75
CA LYS A 125 0.47 4.86 -21.74
C LYS A 125 1.85 5.23 -21.22
N ARG A 126 1.96 6.44 -20.70
CA ARG A 126 3.13 6.87 -19.93
C ARG A 126 2.92 6.49 -18.45
N LEU A 127 4.02 6.39 -17.70
CA LEU A 127 3.97 6.04 -16.29
C LEU A 127 3.03 6.94 -15.46
N ASN A 128 3.06 8.26 -15.70
CA ASN A 128 2.17 9.20 -14.99
C ASN A 128 0.68 8.98 -15.30
N GLU A 129 0.35 8.55 -16.53
CA GLU A 129 -1.02 8.19 -16.91
C GLU A 129 -1.45 6.91 -16.21
N VAL A 130 -0.55 5.90 -16.11
CA VAL A 130 -0.80 4.66 -15.37
C VAL A 130 -1.01 4.95 -13.87
N VAL A 131 -0.17 5.80 -13.28
CA VAL A 131 -0.31 6.21 -11.88
C VAL A 131 -1.66 6.91 -11.64
N ALA A 132 -2.12 7.75 -12.56
CA ALA A 132 -3.42 8.42 -12.45
C ALA A 132 -4.62 7.47 -12.54
N MET A 133 -4.45 6.28 -13.16
CA MET A 133 -5.49 5.25 -13.23
C MET A 133 -5.65 4.45 -11.92
N VAL A 134 -4.63 4.48 -11.07
CA VAL A 134 -4.68 3.78 -9.77
C VAL A 134 -5.80 4.37 -8.92
N GLY A 135 -6.66 3.53 -8.39
CA GLY A 135 -7.82 3.95 -7.60
C GLY A 135 -9.10 4.20 -8.41
N SER A 136 -9.03 4.19 -9.74
CA SER A 136 -10.22 4.29 -10.61
C SER A 136 -10.83 2.89 -10.79
N PRO A 137 -12.03 2.62 -10.27
CA PRO A 137 -12.61 1.26 -10.24
C PRO A 137 -12.76 0.61 -11.61
N GLU A 138 -13.00 1.40 -12.65
CA GLU A 138 -13.17 0.95 -14.04
C GLU A 138 -11.90 0.31 -14.63
N HIS A 139 -10.75 0.58 -14.03
CA HIS A 139 -9.46 0.02 -14.45
C HIS A 139 -9.01 -1.16 -13.59
N LEU A 140 -9.76 -1.51 -12.55
CA LEU A 140 -9.36 -2.52 -11.58
C LEU A 140 -10.08 -3.86 -11.81
N ARG A 141 -9.32 -4.94 -11.88
CA ARG A 141 -9.82 -6.32 -11.89
C ARG A 141 -9.40 -7.02 -10.60
N LEU A 142 -10.37 -7.53 -9.84
CA LEU A 142 -10.09 -8.34 -8.66
C LEU A 142 -9.33 -9.61 -9.07
N ILE A 143 -8.19 -9.87 -8.43
CA ILE A 143 -7.37 -11.07 -8.65
C ILE A 143 -7.10 -11.87 -7.38
N GLY A 144 -7.43 -11.33 -6.21
CA GLY A 144 -7.30 -12.05 -4.95
C GLY A 144 -7.97 -11.33 -3.79
N HIS A 145 -8.53 -12.11 -2.87
CA HIS A 145 -9.09 -11.60 -1.63
C HIS A 145 -8.79 -12.58 -0.51
N GLY A 146 -8.14 -12.10 0.54
CA GLY A 146 -7.81 -12.86 1.73
C GLY A 146 -8.50 -12.29 2.96
N ILE A 147 -8.96 -13.17 3.86
CA ILE A 147 -9.56 -12.83 5.14
C ILE A 147 -8.81 -13.58 6.22
N ASN A 148 -8.41 -12.88 7.28
CA ASN A 148 -7.74 -13.44 8.43
C ASN A 148 -8.59 -13.25 9.70
N TYR A 149 -8.66 -14.30 10.48
CA TYR A 149 -9.34 -14.36 11.77
C TYR A 149 -8.30 -14.58 12.85
N TYR A 150 -8.39 -13.82 13.91
CA TYR A 150 -7.40 -13.84 14.99
C TYR A 150 -8.02 -14.27 16.30
N ASP A 151 -7.22 -14.89 17.14
CA ASP A 151 -7.60 -15.32 18.50
C ASP A 151 -8.93 -16.13 18.50
N GLY A 152 -9.64 -16.22 19.63
CA GLY A 152 -10.90 -16.96 19.75
C GLY A 152 -10.74 -18.49 19.68
N ASP A 153 -11.82 -19.18 19.37
CA ASP A 153 -11.84 -20.65 19.32
C ASP A 153 -11.05 -21.19 18.12
N ALA A 154 -10.42 -22.35 18.32
CA ALA A 154 -9.63 -23.02 17.30
C ALA A 154 -10.46 -23.25 16.02
N PHE A 155 -9.87 -22.94 14.85
CA PHE A 155 -10.48 -23.03 13.51
C PHE A 155 -11.66 -22.07 13.25
N VAL A 156 -12.07 -21.27 14.22
CA VAL A 156 -13.16 -20.29 14.09
C VAL A 156 -12.58 -18.86 14.07
N GLY A 157 -11.88 -18.48 15.12
CA GLY A 157 -11.37 -17.13 15.35
C GLY A 157 -12.43 -16.14 15.81
N LEU A 158 -12.00 -14.94 16.15
CA LEU A 158 -12.90 -13.82 16.42
C LEU A 158 -13.55 -13.34 15.11
N PRO A 159 -14.65 -12.57 15.17
CA PRO A 159 -15.25 -11.94 14.01
C PRO A 159 -14.24 -11.17 13.15
N VAL A 160 -14.44 -11.14 11.83
CA VAL A 160 -13.58 -10.41 10.90
C VAL A 160 -13.40 -8.95 11.33
N GLY A 161 -12.16 -8.47 11.30
CA GLY A 161 -11.84 -7.12 11.71
C GLY A 161 -11.57 -6.95 13.20
N GLN A 162 -11.63 -8.01 13.99
CA GLN A 162 -11.32 -7.99 15.41
C GLN A 162 -10.04 -8.77 15.72
N VAL A 163 -9.33 -8.32 16.75
CA VAL A 163 -8.16 -9.00 17.31
C VAL A 163 -8.22 -8.95 18.84
N GLY A 164 -7.93 -10.07 19.46
CA GLY A 164 -7.91 -10.21 20.91
C GLY A 164 -6.54 -9.91 21.53
N GLN A 165 -6.24 -10.55 22.63
CA GLN A 165 -5.05 -10.29 23.45
C GLN A 165 -3.74 -10.71 22.80
N PHE A 166 -3.73 -11.75 21.99
CA PHE A 166 -2.50 -12.36 21.48
C PHE A 166 -2.22 -12.02 20.02
N GLY A 167 -3.24 -11.65 19.25
CA GLY A 167 -3.13 -11.43 17.81
C GLY A 167 -2.67 -12.68 17.05
N ALA A 168 -3.01 -13.86 17.58
CA ALA A 168 -2.65 -15.13 16.97
C ALA A 168 -3.57 -15.43 15.78
N LEU A 169 -3.00 -15.76 14.62
CA LEU A 169 -3.79 -16.17 13.46
C LEU A 169 -4.44 -17.52 13.73
N THR A 170 -5.78 -17.57 13.71
CA THR A 170 -6.57 -18.78 14.00
C THR A 170 -7.09 -19.43 12.74
N ARG A 171 -7.53 -18.61 11.75
CA ARG A 171 -8.04 -19.07 10.47
C ARG A 171 -7.71 -18.08 9.37
N SER A 172 -7.50 -18.56 8.15
CA SER A 172 -7.36 -17.74 6.95
C SER A 172 -8.22 -18.31 5.82
N GLU A 173 -8.85 -17.42 5.06
CA GLU A 173 -9.62 -17.74 3.86
C GLU A 173 -9.04 -17.00 2.67
N THR A 174 -9.02 -17.64 1.50
CA THR A 174 -8.56 -17.03 0.23
C THR A 174 -9.59 -17.35 -0.85
N LEU A 175 -10.00 -16.33 -1.59
CA LEU A 175 -10.90 -16.39 -2.72
C LEU A 175 -10.15 -16.05 -4.01
#